data_77d7659b78f258fbaafd90d56b98ff92
#
_entry.id   77d7659b78f258fbaafd90d56b98ff92
#
_cell.length_a   1.000
_cell.length_b   1.000
_cell.length_c   1.000
_cell.angle_alpha   90.00
_cell.angle_beta   90.00
_cell.angle_gamma   90.00
#
_symmetry.space_group_name_H-M   'P 1'
#
loop_
_entity.id
_entity.type
_entity.pdbx_description
1 polymer ?
#
loop_
_entity_poly.entity_id
_entity_poly.type
_entity_poly.pdbx_seq_one_letter_code
_entity_poly.pdbx_strand_id
1 'polypeptide(L)'
;MAEARMLLDTEVVLDFLFEREPHHRPTRLIMIAGRVGEFDLWVTSLQMVDLAYRLSDGGNPALMPRALERLRGLRTFVRVQNVGDTEIDRLLASGCEDPMAQLLVNAAVDIKAEFLVTHNAQACKTNLVTVTDCEGVFDWLRDNREIEYEDVEISE
;
A
#
# COMPACT_ATOMS: atom_id res chain seq x y z
N MET A 1 -18.23 -7.20 4.69
CA MET A 1 -17.17 -7.75 3.83
C MET A 1 -16.57 -6.62 3.01
N ALA A 2 -15.23 -6.54 2.90
CA ALA A 2 -14.59 -5.49 2.12
C ALA A 2 -14.82 -5.70 0.62
N GLU A 3 -14.97 -4.59 -0.11
CA GLU A 3 -15.13 -4.63 -1.58
C GLU A 3 -13.86 -5.08 -2.30
N ALA A 4 -12.70 -4.76 -1.74
CA ALA A 4 -11.42 -5.13 -2.33
C ALA A 4 -10.33 -5.24 -1.27
N ARG A 5 -9.46 -6.23 -1.43
CA ARG A 5 -8.22 -6.33 -0.66
C ARG A 5 -7.08 -5.83 -1.53
N MET A 6 -6.24 -4.98 -0.97
CA MET A 6 -5.13 -4.41 -1.71
C MET A 6 -3.87 -4.28 -0.88
N LEU A 7 -2.73 -4.55 -1.52
CA LEU A 7 -1.41 -4.30 -0.98
C LEU A 7 -0.93 -2.94 -1.50
N LEU A 8 -0.48 -2.09 -0.60
CA LEU A 8 -0.02 -0.74 -0.93
C LEU A 8 1.51 -0.70 -0.97
N ASP A 9 2.07 -0.13 -2.04
CA ASP A 9 3.50 0.16 -2.10
C ASP A 9 3.85 1.29 -1.13
N THR A 10 5.11 1.33 -0.68
CA THR A 10 5.63 2.32 0.26
C THR A 10 5.38 3.75 -0.22
N GLU A 11 5.66 4.05 -1.49
CA GLU A 11 5.47 5.40 -2.03
C GLU A 11 4.00 5.85 -2.00
N VAL A 12 3.06 4.92 -2.19
CA VAL A 12 1.63 5.21 -2.09
C VAL A 12 1.26 5.63 -0.66
N VAL A 13 1.76 4.91 0.34
CA VAL A 13 1.54 5.27 1.75
C VAL A 13 2.15 6.62 2.08
N LEU A 14 3.37 6.90 1.57
CA LEU A 14 4.05 8.17 1.78
C LEU A 14 3.34 9.35 1.10
N ASP A 15 2.73 9.14 -0.05
CA ASP A 15 1.91 10.16 -0.71
C ASP A 15 0.76 10.63 0.19
N PHE A 16 0.16 9.68 0.92
CA PHE A 16 -0.85 10.01 1.91
C PHE A 16 -0.27 10.73 3.13
N LEU A 17 0.78 10.15 3.74
CA LEU A 17 1.35 10.66 4.98
C LEU A 17 2.02 12.03 4.84
N PHE A 18 2.64 12.30 3.68
CA PHE A 18 3.28 13.58 3.37
C PHE A 18 2.40 14.53 2.55
N GLU A 19 1.17 14.13 2.25
CA GLU A 19 0.23 14.92 1.43
C GLU A 19 0.86 15.36 0.10
N ARG A 20 1.54 14.41 -0.59
CA ARG A 20 2.26 14.73 -1.83
C ARG A 20 1.34 14.75 -3.04
N GLU A 21 1.29 15.90 -3.70
CA GLU A 21 0.58 16.07 -4.97
C GLU A 21 1.42 15.51 -6.14
N PRO A 22 0.80 15.03 -7.22
CA PRO A 22 -0.64 15.00 -7.51
C PRO A 22 -1.37 13.78 -6.96
N HIS A 23 -0.70 12.90 -6.22
CA HIS A 23 -1.21 11.59 -5.81
C HIS A 23 -1.97 11.61 -4.48
N HIS A 24 -1.88 12.72 -3.72
CA HIS A 24 -2.46 12.77 -2.36
C HIS A 24 -3.97 12.50 -2.36
N ARG A 25 -4.71 13.12 -3.28
CA ARG A 25 -6.18 13.00 -3.30
C ARG A 25 -6.66 11.56 -3.52
N PRO A 26 -6.19 10.83 -4.55
CA PRO A 26 -6.62 9.43 -4.72
C PRO A 26 -6.10 8.52 -3.60
N THR A 27 -4.91 8.75 -3.04
CA THR A 27 -4.44 7.96 -1.90
C THR A 27 -5.30 8.21 -0.66
N ARG A 28 -5.71 9.46 -0.44
CA ARG A 28 -6.61 9.82 0.66
C ARG A 28 -7.94 9.08 0.57
N LEU A 29 -8.53 8.98 -0.63
CA LEU A 29 -9.77 8.23 -0.83
C LEU A 29 -9.59 6.74 -0.50
N ILE A 30 -8.49 6.13 -0.91
CA ILE A 30 -8.18 4.75 -0.56
C ILE A 30 -8.07 4.58 0.96
N MET A 31 -7.37 5.49 1.64
CA MET A 31 -7.20 5.42 3.11
C MET A 31 -8.53 5.62 3.84
N ILE A 32 -9.38 6.52 3.37
CA ILE A 32 -10.74 6.71 3.94
C ILE A 32 -11.55 5.42 3.76
N ALA A 33 -11.56 4.85 2.57
CA ALA A 33 -12.27 3.60 2.29
C ALA A 33 -11.75 2.44 3.15
N GLY A 34 -10.44 2.40 3.41
CA GLY A 34 -9.84 1.43 4.33
C GLY A 34 -10.31 1.63 5.76
N ARG A 35 -10.36 2.89 6.21
CA ARG A 35 -10.76 3.23 7.58
C ARG A 35 -12.22 2.91 7.86
N VAL A 36 -13.11 3.03 6.89
CA VAL A 36 -14.53 2.70 7.04
C VAL A 36 -14.85 1.23 6.70
N GLY A 37 -13.84 0.43 6.35
CA GLY A 37 -14.00 -1.00 6.09
C GLY A 37 -14.41 -1.37 4.67
N GLU A 38 -14.48 -0.42 3.74
CA GLU A 38 -14.75 -0.70 2.33
C GLU A 38 -13.60 -1.44 1.65
N PHE A 39 -12.36 -1.05 1.96
CA PHE A 39 -11.16 -1.70 1.45
C PHE A 39 -10.39 -2.37 2.60
N ASP A 40 -9.84 -3.54 2.32
CA ASP A 40 -8.94 -4.28 3.21
C ASP A 40 -7.51 -3.95 2.80
N LEU A 41 -6.87 -3.02 3.52
CA LEU A 41 -5.57 -2.47 3.17
C LEU A 41 -4.44 -3.22 3.88
N TRP A 42 -3.38 -3.49 3.14
CA TRP A 42 -2.22 -4.24 3.63
C TRP A 42 -0.91 -3.57 3.21
N VAL A 43 0.09 -3.74 4.05
CA VAL A 43 1.51 -3.52 3.72
C VAL A 43 2.30 -4.72 4.26
N THR A 44 3.58 -4.82 3.90
CA THR A 44 4.46 -5.85 4.48
C THR A 44 5.17 -5.32 5.73
N SER A 45 5.68 -6.22 6.55
CA SER A 45 6.49 -5.88 7.73
C SER A 45 7.75 -5.10 7.36
N LEU A 46 8.37 -5.39 6.20
CA LEU A 46 9.55 -4.65 5.74
C LEU A 46 9.22 -3.20 5.40
N GLN A 47 8.05 -2.95 4.83
CA GLN A 47 7.60 -1.60 4.51
C GLN A 47 7.38 -0.77 5.78
N MET A 48 6.88 -1.38 6.85
CA MET A 48 6.64 -0.66 8.11
C MET A 48 7.91 -0.07 8.70
N VAL A 49 9.02 -0.81 8.65
CA VAL A 49 10.31 -0.33 9.14
C VAL A 49 10.84 0.78 8.23
N ASP A 50 10.75 0.60 6.93
CA ASP A 50 11.15 1.62 5.95
C ASP A 50 10.34 2.92 6.12
N LEU A 51 9.03 2.81 6.34
CA LEU A 51 8.18 3.96 6.61
C LEU A 51 8.62 4.73 7.86
N ALA A 52 9.02 4.03 8.92
CA ALA A 52 9.52 4.69 10.13
C ALA A 52 10.75 5.54 9.82
N TYR A 53 11.68 5.02 9.04
CA TYR A 53 12.87 5.77 8.64
C TYR A 53 12.54 6.94 7.72
N ARG A 54 11.64 6.74 6.76
CA ARG A 54 11.24 7.78 5.82
C ARG A 54 10.51 8.93 6.54
N LEU A 55 9.64 8.60 7.50
CA LEU A 55 8.89 9.59 8.29
C LEU A 55 9.76 10.35 9.28
N SER A 56 10.89 9.79 9.68
CA SER A 56 11.82 10.38 10.64
C SER A 56 13.05 11.00 9.99
N ASP A 57 12.99 11.28 8.70
CA ASP A 57 14.10 11.86 7.93
C ASP A 57 15.39 11.06 8.07
N GLY A 58 15.29 9.75 7.79
CA GLY A 58 16.43 8.83 7.82
C GLY A 58 16.82 8.34 9.20
N GLY A 59 15.90 8.39 10.16
CA GLY A 59 16.13 7.90 11.52
C GLY A 59 16.54 8.97 12.52
N ASN A 60 16.14 10.22 12.28
CA ASN A 60 16.38 11.32 13.22
C ASN A 60 15.64 11.04 14.54
N PRO A 61 16.40 10.91 15.69
CA PRO A 61 15.77 10.58 16.98
C PRO A 61 14.73 11.61 17.44
N ALA A 62 14.88 12.89 17.05
CA ALA A 62 13.92 13.91 17.42
C ALA A 62 12.58 13.75 16.72
N LEU A 63 12.56 13.14 15.53
CA LEU A 63 11.36 12.92 14.73
C LEU A 63 10.76 11.52 14.90
N MET A 64 11.51 10.58 15.46
CA MET A 64 11.09 9.19 15.55
C MET A 64 9.83 8.99 16.40
N PRO A 65 9.64 9.63 17.56
CA PRO A 65 8.41 9.44 18.34
C PRO A 65 7.14 9.77 17.56
N ARG A 66 7.16 10.87 16.80
CA ARG A 66 6.01 11.26 15.96
C ARG A 66 5.82 10.29 14.79
N ALA A 67 6.91 9.85 14.17
CA ALA A 67 6.84 8.85 13.10
C ALA A 67 6.16 7.56 13.57
N LEU A 68 6.56 7.05 14.73
CA LEU A 68 5.97 5.84 15.31
C LEU A 68 4.51 6.04 15.70
N GLU A 69 4.14 7.21 16.20
CA GLU A 69 2.76 7.54 16.52
C GLU A 69 1.88 7.53 15.25
N ARG A 70 2.35 8.12 14.16
CA ARG A 70 1.64 8.11 12.88
C ARG A 70 1.48 6.69 12.34
N LEU A 71 2.48 5.84 12.49
CA LEU A 71 2.40 4.43 12.08
C LEU A 71 1.44 3.63 12.96
N ARG A 72 1.36 3.92 14.26
CA ARG A 72 0.33 3.32 15.12
C ARG A 72 -1.07 3.68 14.65
N GLY A 73 -1.27 4.93 14.24
CA GLY A 73 -2.55 5.37 13.65
C GLY A 73 -2.88 4.61 12.36
N LEU A 74 -1.88 4.44 11.49
CA LEU A 74 -2.05 3.68 10.24
C LEU A 74 -2.44 2.23 10.54
N ARG A 75 -1.85 1.61 11.55
CA ARG A 75 -2.11 0.22 11.94
C ARG A 75 -3.55 -0.02 12.42
N THR A 76 -4.30 1.00 12.74
CA THR A 76 -5.70 0.83 13.15
C THR A 76 -6.58 0.36 12.00
N PHE A 77 -6.17 0.58 10.74
CA PHE A 77 -6.94 0.19 9.56
C PHE A 77 -6.08 -0.42 8.43
N VAL A 78 -4.76 -0.51 8.61
CA VAL A 78 -3.86 -1.18 7.65
C VAL A 78 -3.26 -2.40 8.32
N ARG A 79 -3.40 -3.56 7.67
CA ARG A 79 -2.88 -4.82 8.15
C ARG A 79 -1.47 -5.03 7.66
N VAL A 80 -0.68 -5.79 8.41
CA VAL A 80 0.72 -6.08 8.07
C VAL A 80 0.86 -7.55 7.76
N GLN A 81 1.42 -7.85 6.59
CA GLN A 81 1.85 -9.19 6.25
C GLN A 81 3.27 -9.42 6.73
N ASN A 82 3.47 -10.50 7.47
CA ASN A 82 4.79 -10.88 7.94
C ASN A 82 5.64 -11.44 6.80
N VAL A 83 6.85 -10.89 6.63
CA VAL A 83 7.85 -11.38 5.69
C VAL A 83 8.92 -12.08 6.51
N GLY A 84 8.95 -13.40 6.41
CA GLY A 84 9.90 -14.25 7.12
C GLY A 84 10.94 -14.89 6.21
N ASP A 85 11.63 -15.89 6.73
CA ASP A 85 12.70 -16.58 6.00
C ASP A 85 12.20 -17.29 4.75
N THR A 86 11.02 -17.90 4.80
CA THR A 86 10.43 -18.57 3.62
C THR A 86 10.22 -17.60 2.46
N GLU A 87 9.70 -16.41 2.74
CA GLU A 87 9.45 -15.38 1.73
C GLU A 87 10.76 -14.82 1.18
N ILE A 88 11.76 -14.65 2.03
CA ILE A 88 13.08 -14.20 1.61
C ILE A 88 13.77 -15.25 0.74
N ASP A 89 13.72 -16.53 1.13
CA ASP A 89 14.32 -17.62 0.36
C ASP A 89 13.68 -17.73 -1.03
N ARG A 90 12.35 -17.60 -1.10
CA ARG A 90 11.62 -17.58 -2.37
C ARG A 90 12.06 -16.41 -3.25
N LEU A 91 12.22 -15.23 -2.67
CA LEU A 91 12.69 -14.05 -3.38
C LEU A 91 14.10 -14.26 -3.96
N LEU A 92 15.01 -14.79 -3.15
CA LEU A 92 16.40 -15.03 -3.56
C LEU A 92 16.50 -16.09 -4.67
N ALA A 93 15.57 -17.02 -4.73
CA ALA A 93 15.51 -18.07 -5.76
C ALA A 93 14.81 -17.62 -7.04
N SER A 94 14.17 -16.45 -7.07
CA SER A 94 13.27 -16.04 -8.15
C SER A 94 13.98 -15.60 -9.43
N GLY A 95 15.26 -15.20 -9.35
CA GLY A 95 15.99 -14.60 -10.49
C GLY A 95 15.45 -13.24 -10.92
N CYS A 96 14.77 -12.53 -10.02
CA CYS A 96 14.14 -11.25 -10.30
C CYS A 96 15.18 -10.14 -10.58
N GLU A 97 14.76 -9.15 -11.38
CA GLU A 97 15.56 -7.96 -11.66
C GLU A 97 15.35 -6.87 -10.60
N ASP A 98 14.14 -6.79 -10.04
CA ASP A 98 13.77 -5.82 -9.02
C ASP A 98 13.23 -6.55 -7.78
N PRO A 99 14.07 -6.74 -6.73
CA PRO A 99 13.68 -7.52 -5.57
C PRO A 99 12.48 -6.94 -4.79
N MET A 100 12.38 -5.62 -4.68
CA MET A 100 11.24 -5.02 -3.97
C MET A 100 9.94 -5.22 -4.73
N ALA A 101 9.95 -5.02 -6.04
CA ALA A 101 8.78 -5.27 -6.88
C ALA A 101 8.36 -6.74 -6.81
N GLN A 102 9.31 -7.67 -6.87
CA GLN A 102 9.00 -9.10 -6.76
C GLN A 102 8.45 -9.46 -5.39
N LEU A 103 9.00 -8.89 -4.34
CA LEU A 103 8.50 -9.10 -2.97
C LEU A 103 7.05 -8.64 -2.84
N LEU A 104 6.73 -7.47 -3.38
CA LEU A 104 5.36 -6.94 -3.33
C LEU A 104 4.39 -7.79 -4.13
N VAL A 105 4.79 -8.26 -5.31
CA VAL A 105 3.98 -9.19 -6.11
C VAL A 105 3.72 -10.48 -5.33
N ASN A 106 4.77 -11.09 -4.78
CA ASN A 106 4.63 -12.32 -3.98
C ASN A 106 3.70 -12.11 -2.80
N ALA A 107 3.87 -10.99 -2.09
CA ALA A 107 3.04 -10.65 -0.93
C ALA A 107 1.58 -10.46 -1.32
N ALA A 108 1.32 -9.74 -2.40
CA ALA A 108 -0.04 -9.51 -2.89
C ALA A 108 -0.74 -10.82 -3.28
N VAL A 109 -0.02 -11.72 -3.94
CA VAL A 109 -0.55 -13.05 -4.29
C VAL A 109 -0.86 -13.86 -3.03
N ASP A 110 0.05 -13.85 -2.05
CA ASP A 110 -0.08 -14.64 -0.82
C ASP A 110 -1.29 -14.21 0.03
N ILE A 111 -1.59 -12.92 0.09
CA ILE A 111 -2.77 -12.42 0.81
C ILE A 111 -4.04 -12.46 -0.05
N LYS A 112 -3.95 -12.93 -1.29
CA LYS A 112 -5.05 -12.94 -2.24
C LYS A 112 -5.62 -11.54 -2.49
N ALA A 113 -4.72 -10.55 -2.63
CA ALA A 113 -5.12 -9.20 -2.96
C ALA A 113 -5.69 -9.12 -4.38
N GLU A 114 -6.68 -8.29 -4.58
CA GLU A 114 -7.17 -7.96 -5.91
C GLU A 114 -6.26 -6.96 -6.59
N PHE A 115 -5.68 -6.05 -5.80
CA PHE A 115 -4.82 -4.99 -6.31
C PHE A 115 -3.47 -4.95 -5.59
N LEU A 116 -2.43 -4.70 -6.36
CA LEU A 116 -1.17 -4.16 -5.89
C LEU A 116 -1.13 -2.69 -6.35
N VAL A 117 -1.17 -1.78 -5.40
CA VAL A 117 -1.25 -0.34 -5.69
C VAL A 117 0.15 0.27 -5.64
N THR A 118 0.64 0.72 -6.77
CA THR A 118 2.01 1.21 -6.92
C THR A 118 2.10 2.23 -8.06
N HIS A 119 3.06 3.14 -7.99
CA HIS A 119 3.40 4.03 -9.10
C HIS A 119 4.33 3.38 -10.11
N ASN A 120 4.87 2.20 -9.81
CA ASN A 120 5.84 1.48 -10.64
C ASN A 120 5.26 0.14 -11.12
N ALA A 121 4.09 0.20 -11.75
CA ALA A 121 3.39 -0.99 -12.21
C ALA A 121 4.21 -1.81 -13.22
N GLN A 122 5.08 -1.16 -13.99
CA GLN A 122 5.90 -1.83 -15.03
C GLN A 122 6.91 -2.80 -14.43
N ALA A 123 7.40 -2.54 -13.21
CA ALA A 123 8.34 -3.42 -12.52
C ALA A 123 7.65 -4.63 -11.89
N CYS A 124 6.35 -4.57 -11.68
CA CYS A 124 5.56 -5.60 -11.00
C CYS A 124 4.89 -6.51 -12.05
N LYS A 125 5.63 -7.51 -12.51
CA LYS A 125 5.19 -8.40 -13.60
C LYS A 125 4.40 -9.58 -13.05
N THR A 126 3.07 -9.55 -13.23
CA THR A 126 2.18 -10.63 -12.81
C THR A 126 0.85 -10.53 -13.56
N ASN A 127 0.17 -11.67 -13.70
CA ASN A 127 -1.21 -11.74 -14.17
C ASN A 127 -2.17 -12.25 -13.08
N LEU A 128 -1.65 -12.44 -11.86
CA LEU A 128 -2.43 -12.98 -10.73
C LEU A 128 -3.08 -11.88 -9.89
N VAL A 129 -2.59 -10.65 -10.00
CA VAL A 129 -3.06 -9.48 -9.26
C VAL A 129 -3.15 -8.32 -10.24
N THR A 130 -4.16 -7.48 -10.11
CA THR A 130 -4.22 -6.23 -10.88
C THR A 130 -3.25 -5.22 -10.29
N VAL A 131 -2.24 -4.84 -11.06
CA VAL A 131 -1.22 -3.88 -10.63
C VAL A 131 -1.55 -2.53 -11.25
N THR A 132 -1.77 -1.52 -10.42
CA THR A 132 -2.19 -0.21 -10.87
C THR A 132 -1.87 0.87 -9.82
N ASP A 133 -2.00 2.13 -10.21
CA ASP A 133 -1.94 3.25 -9.26
C ASP A 133 -3.30 3.47 -8.57
N CYS A 134 -3.37 4.47 -7.70
CA CYS A 134 -4.59 4.74 -6.93
C CYS A 134 -5.76 5.13 -7.82
N GLU A 135 -5.53 5.93 -8.84
CA GLU A 135 -6.58 6.32 -9.78
C GLU A 135 -7.10 5.11 -10.56
N GLY A 136 -6.21 4.23 -10.96
CA GLY A 136 -6.55 3.00 -11.67
C GLY A 136 -7.42 2.05 -10.86
N VAL A 137 -7.30 2.02 -9.53
CA VAL A 137 -8.21 1.25 -8.66
C VAL A 137 -9.64 1.73 -8.83
N PHE A 138 -9.88 3.03 -8.76
CA PHE A 138 -11.22 3.60 -8.88
C PHE A 138 -11.79 3.44 -10.29
N ASP A 139 -10.97 3.63 -11.31
CA ASP A 139 -11.36 3.39 -12.70
C ASP A 139 -11.77 1.93 -12.92
N TRP A 140 -10.99 0.99 -12.36
CA TRP A 140 -11.30 -0.43 -12.47
C TRP A 140 -12.62 -0.79 -11.78
N LEU A 141 -12.86 -0.26 -10.59
CA LEU A 141 -14.09 -0.52 -9.83
C LEU A 141 -15.32 0.05 -10.55
N ARG A 142 -15.20 1.25 -11.10
CA ARG A 142 -16.27 1.86 -11.91
C ARG A 142 -16.57 1.01 -13.13
N ASP A 143 -15.55 0.59 -13.87
CA ASP A 143 -15.71 -0.09 -15.15
C ASP A 143 -16.15 -1.56 -15.00
N ASN A 144 -15.76 -2.22 -13.92
CA ASN A 144 -15.99 -3.65 -13.73
C ASN A 144 -17.07 -3.99 -12.68
N ARG A 145 -17.36 -3.08 -11.73
CA ARG A 145 -18.33 -3.28 -10.65
C ARG A 145 -19.38 -2.18 -10.55
N GLU A 146 -19.33 -1.20 -11.42
CA GLU A 146 -20.23 -0.04 -11.42
C GLU A 146 -20.25 0.71 -10.09
N ILE A 147 -19.09 0.71 -9.39
CA ILE A 147 -18.92 1.40 -8.11
C ILE A 147 -18.21 2.73 -8.37
N GLU A 148 -18.84 3.83 -7.96
CA GLU A 148 -18.24 5.16 -8.00
C GLU A 148 -18.01 5.66 -6.58
N TYR A 149 -16.84 6.23 -6.36
CA TYR A 149 -16.45 6.83 -5.08
C TYR A 149 -16.43 8.35 -5.27
N GLU A 150 -17.27 9.04 -4.52
CA GLU A 150 -17.26 10.49 -4.51
C GLU A 150 -16.12 11.00 -3.61
N ASP A 151 -15.56 12.12 -4.03
CA ASP A 151 -14.57 12.81 -3.21
C ASP A 151 -15.25 13.41 -1.99
N VAL A 152 -14.99 12.85 -0.84
CA VAL A 152 -15.54 13.32 0.42
C VAL A 152 -14.55 14.30 1.03
N GLU A 153 -14.94 15.57 1.10
CA GLU A 153 -14.22 16.53 1.93
C GLU A 153 -14.46 16.14 3.40
N ILE A 154 -13.41 15.61 4.03
CA ILE A 154 -13.44 15.41 5.46
C ILE A 154 -12.84 16.68 6.08
N SER A 155 -13.68 17.45 6.73
CA SER A 155 -13.21 18.48 7.65
C SER A 155 -12.54 17.78 8.84
N GLU A 156 -11.28 18.04 9.03
CA GLU A 156 -10.56 17.61 10.23
C GLU A 156 -11.10 18.28 11.48
#